data_a775c0c19654de0575c56fa3f611d5e7
#
_entry.id   a775c0c19654de0575c56fa3f611d5e7
#
_cell.length_a   1.000
_cell.length_b   1.000
_cell.length_c   1.000
_cell.angle_alpha   90.00
_cell.angle_beta   90.00
_cell.angle_gamma   90.00
#
_symmetry.space_group_name_H-M   'P 1'
#
loop_
_entity.id
_entity.type
_entity.pdbx_description
1 polymer ?
#
loop_
_entity_poly.entity_id
_entity_poly.type
_entity_poly.pdbx_seq_one_letter_code
_entity_poly.pdbx_strand_id
1 'polypeptide(L)'
;MNCNGKLITFDTPKVMGILNITPDSFYSKSRIEEKNLLQTAEQMLIDGATFIDIGGYSSRPNAAEVTQTEEIQRVIPTIEKLVSYFPDIQISVDTFRSEVARLSLEAGAKIINDISASELDPQMWNVVKKYQVPYI
;
A
#
# COMPACT_ATOMS: atom_id res chain seq x y z
N MET A 1 -4.81 -17.23 -1.89
CA MET A 1 -5.34 -15.86 -1.64
C MET A 1 -5.83 -15.29 -2.97
N ASN A 2 -7.01 -14.73 -3.00
CA ASN A 2 -7.52 -14.10 -4.24
C ASN A 2 -7.27 -12.57 -4.17
N CYS A 3 -6.45 -12.07 -5.09
CA CYS A 3 -6.13 -10.65 -5.22
C CYS A 3 -6.78 -10.12 -6.50
N ASN A 4 -8.02 -9.65 -6.39
CA ASN A 4 -8.81 -9.10 -7.51
C ASN A 4 -8.81 -10.03 -8.75
N GLY A 5 -9.22 -11.28 -8.55
CA GLY A 5 -9.31 -12.30 -9.61
C GLY A 5 -8.02 -13.08 -9.89
N LYS A 6 -6.87 -12.65 -9.39
CA LYS A 6 -5.62 -13.40 -9.47
C LYS A 6 -5.45 -14.29 -8.24
N LEU A 7 -5.39 -15.61 -8.46
CA LEU A 7 -5.14 -16.55 -7.38
C LEU A 7 -3.63 -16.64 -7.10
N ILE A 8 -3.24 -16.29 -5.87
CA ILE A 8 -1.87 -16.42 -5.39
C ILE A 8 -1.81 -17.59 -4.42
N THR A 9 -0.97 -18.58 -4.72
CA THR A 9 -0.70 -19.74 -3.85
C THR A 9 0.50 -19.46 -2.94
N PHE A 10 0.56 -20.15 -1.82
CA PHE A 10 1.64 -20.04 -0.82
C PHE A 10 2.41 -21.36 -0.67
N ASP A 11 2.47 -22.15 -1.73
CA ASP A 11 3.26 -23.39 -1.78
C ASP A 11 4.75 -23.13 -1.55
N THR A 12 5.18 -21.90 -1.86
CA THR A 12 6.49 -21.34 -1.50
C THR A 12 6.29 -20.01 -0.79
N PRO A 13 7.19 -19.62 0.13
CA PRO A 13 7.15 -18.31 0.77
C PRO A 13 7.07 -17.18 -0.26
N LYS A 14 6.27 -16.15 0.04
CA LYS A 14 6.16 -14.95 -0.80
C LYS A 14 6.77 -13.77 -0.07
N VAL A 15 7.49 -12.93 -0.81
CA VAL A 15 8.13 -11.74 -0.26
C VAL A 15 7.22 -10.53 -0.48
N MET A 16 7.06 -9.74 0.57
CA MET A 16 6.39 -8.45 0.53
C MET A 16 7.45 -7.36 0.75
N GLY A 17 7.72 -6.57 -0.29
CA GLY A 17 8.62 -5.41 -0.22
C GLY A 17 7.90 -4.23 0.42
N ILE A 18 8.53 -3.56 1.39
CA ILE A 18 7.94 -2.42 2.11
C ILE A 18 8.41 -1.11 1.48
N LEU A 19 7.46 -0.27 1.08
CA LEU A 19 7.69 1.02 0.44
C LEU A 19 7.03 2.13 1.26
N ASN A 20 7.79 2.73 2.19
CA ASN A 20 7.31 3.80 3.04
C ASN A 20 7.36 5.15 2.31
N ILE A 21 6.21 5.81 2.20
CA ILE A 21 6.07 7.13 1.59
C ILE A 21 6.15 8.19 2.68
N THR A 22 7.39 8.55 3.05
CA THR A 22 7.63 9.63 4.02
C THR A 22 7.91 10.96 3.30
N PRO A 23 7.72 12.11 3.96
CA PRO A 23 8.02 13.43 3.36
C PRO A 23 9.44 13.53 2.82
N ASP A 24 10.39 12.87 3.49
CA ASP A 24 11.81 12.92 3.16
C ASP A 24 12.22 11.92 2.07
N SER A 25 11.32 10.99 1.68
CA SER A 25 11.68 9.89 0.78
C SER A 25 11.10 10.05 -0.63
N PHE A 26 9.77 10.29 -0.77
CA PHE A 26 9.10 10.19 -2.06
C PHE A 26 7.94 11.18 -2.26
N TYR A 27 7.71 12.11 -1.30
CA TYR A 27 6.51 12.97 -1.32
C TYR A 27 6.69 14.25 -2.12
N SER A 28 7.90 14.66 -2.48
CA SER A 28 8.03 15.85 -3.30
C SER A 28 7.60 15.55 -4.75
N LYS A 29 6.93 16.52 -5.36
CA LYS A 29 6.46 16.42 -6.76
C LYS A 29 7.59 16.55 -7.77
N SER A 30 8.84 16.26 -7.40
CA SER A 30 9.96 16.34 -8.32
C SER A 30 10.04 15.08 -9.20
N ARG A 31 10.44 15.26 -10.47
CA ARG A 31 10.66 14.15 -11.40
C ARG A 31 11.73 13.16 -10.92
N ILE A 32 12.65 13.61 -10.07
CA ILE A 32 13.74 12.78 -9.54
C ILE A 32 13.20 11.77 -8.52
N GLU A 33 12.31 12.23 -7.62
CA GLU A 33 11.73 11.37 -6.59
C GLU A 33 10.71 10.39 -7.18
N GLU A 34 9.96 10.82 -8.17
CA GLU A 34 9.10 9.94 -8.95
C GLU A 34 9.92 8.81 -9.62
N LYS A 35 11.04 9.15 -10.22
CA LYS A 35 11.94 8.17 -10.83
C LYS A 35 12.50 7.21 -9.80
N ASN A 36 12.89 7.71 -8.62
CA ASN A 36 13.39 6.90 -7.52
C ASN A 36 12.33 5.92 -6.99
N LEU A 37 11.08 6.38 -6.86
CA LEU A 37 9.95 5.53 -6.46
C LEU A 37 9.77 4.34 -7.42
N LEU A 38 9.70 4.62 -8.72
CA LEU A 38 9.51 3.59 -9.74
C LEU A 38 10.70 2.62 -9.80
N GLN A 39 11.92 3.13 -9.75
CA GLN A 39 13.12 2.30 -9.73
C GLN A 39 13.19 1.40 -8.49
N THR A 40 12.80 1.94 -7.32
CA THR A 40 12.78 1.15 -6.08
C THR A 40 11.75 0.02 -6.17
N ALA A 41 10.54 0.31 -6.63
CA ALA A 41 9.51 -0.70 -6.82
C ALA A 41 9.93 -1.75 -7.86
N GLU A 42 10.49 -1.33 -8.99
CA GLU A 42 11.00 -2.21 -10.04
C GLU A 42 12.09 -3.15 -9.50
N GLN A 43 13.05 -2.61 -8.73
CA GLN A 43 14.11 -3.41 -8.13
C GLN A 43 13.55 -4.44 -7.15
N MET A 44 12.58 -4.07 -6.29
CA MET A 44 11.92 -5.02 -5.40
C MET A 44 11.24 -6.17 -6.16
N LEU A 45 10.58 -5.87 -7.29
CA LEU A 45 9.94 -6.88 -8.13
C LEU A 45 10.97 -7.79 -8.79
N ILE A 46 12.09 -7.24 -9.29
CA ILE A 46 13.21 -8.01 -9.88
C ILE A 46 13.85 -8.92 -8.83
N ASP A 47 14.01 -8.44 -7.60
CA ASP A 47 14.58 -9.19 -6.46
C ASP A 47 13.62 -10.26 -5.91
N GLY A 48 12.42 -10.38 -6.49
CA GLY A 48 11.47 -11.46 -6.20
C GLY A 48 10.33 -11.09 -5.27
N ALA A 49 10.08 -9.81 -4.99
CA ALA A 49 8.89 -9.40 -4.27
C ALA A 49 7.62 -9.80 -5.05
N THR A 50 6.69 -10.45 -4.37
CA THR A 50 5.37 -10.77 -4.89
C THR A 50 4.38 -9.64 -4.63
N PHE A 51 4.57 -8.95 -3.52
CA PHE A 51 3.74 -7.84 -3.07
C PHE A 51 4.60 -6.61 -2.80
N ILE A 52 4.04 -5.43 -3.00
CA ILE A 52 4.61 -4.16 -2.54
C ILE A 52 3.63 -3.56 -1.53
N ASP A 53 4.08 -3.36 -0.30
CA ASP A 53 3.30 -2.79 0.79
C ASP A 53 3.60 -1.31 0.93
N ILE A 54 2.57 -0.48 0.74
CA ILE A 54 2.69 0.97 0.70
C ILE A 54 2.16 1.54 1.99
N GLY A 55 3.02 2.23 2.75
CA GLY A 55 2.65 2.94 3.97
C GLY A 55 2.87 4.45 3.87
N GLY A 56 1.85 5.24 4.17
CA GLY A 56 1.91 6.70 4.25
C GLY A 56 2.08 7.24 5.69
N TYR A 57 1.95 6.36 6.67
CA TYR A 57 2.09 6.59 8.09
C TYR A 57 3.27 5.80 8.64
N SER A 58 3.94 6.30 9.65
CA SER A 58 5.01 5.54 10.33
C SER A 58 4.52 5.06 11.69
N SER A 59 4.51 3.75 11.87
CA SER A 59 4.20 3.12 13.17
C SER A 59 5.37 3.14 14.16
N ARG A 60 6.50 3.78 13.82
CA ARG A 60 7.66 3.88 14.72
C ARG A 60 7.34 4.74 15.93
N PRO A 61 7.83 4.39 17.13
CA PRO A 61 7.75 5.26 18.31
C PRO A 61 8.34 6.65 17.99
N ASN A 62 7.63 7.72 18.41
CA ASN A 62 8.00 9.13 18.18
C ASN A 62 8.00 9.58 16.69
N ALA A 63 7.40 8.84 15.77
CA ALA A 63 7.11 9.37 14.44
C ALA A 63 6.16 10.57 14.54
N ALA A 64 6.34 11.56 13.66
CA ALA A 64 5.41 12.67 13.57
C ALA A 64 4.00 12.14 13.25
N GLU A 65 3.01 12.67 13.94
CA GLU A 65 1.62 12.31 13.68
C GLU A 65 1.23 12.77 12.28
N VAL A 66 0.72 11.83 11.47
CA VAL A 66 0.28 12.06 10.11
C VAL A 66 -1.24 12.09 10.10
N THR A 67 -1.81 13.19 9.62
CA THR A 67 -3.27 13.28 9.46
C THR A 67 -3.77 12.36 8.36
N GLN A 68 -5.05 11.98 8.42
CA GLN A 68 -5.68 11.17 7.37
C GLN A 68 -5.55 11.82 5.99
N THR A 69 -5.72 13.13 5.91
CA THR A 69 -5.59 13.89 4.65
C THR A 69 -4.19 13.81 4.08
N GLU A 70 -3.16 13.94 4.91
CA GLU A 70 -1.77 13.81 4.49
C GLU A 70 -1.45 12.39 4.02
N GLU A 71 -1.95 11.38 4.73
CA GLU A 71 -1.77 9.98 4.33
C GLU A 71 -2.40 9.71 2.97
N ILE A 72 -3.63 10.15 2.73
CA ILE A 72 -4.31 10.07 1.44
C ILE A 72 -3.47 10.73 0.33
N GLN A 73 -2.99 11.95 0.58
CA GLN A 73 -2.18 12.70 -0.39
C GLN A 73 -0.87 12.02 -0.77
N ARG A 74 -0.31 11.20 0.12
CA ARG A 74 0.92 10.43 -0.11
C ARG A 74 0.63 9.11 -0.83
N VAL A 75 -0.33 8.36 -0.31
CA VAL A 75 -0.57 6.96 -0.71
C VAL A 75 -1.28 6.86 -2.06
N ILE A 76 -2.36 7.63 -2.25
CA ILE A 76 -3.20 7.46 -3.44
C ILE A 76 -2.45 7.75 -4.75
N PRO A 77 -1.75 8.90 -4.92
CA PRO A 77 -1.00 9.15 -6.14
C PRO A 77 0.13 8.14 -6.38
N THR A 78 0.70 7.60 -5.30
CA THR A 78 1.74 6.57 -5.38
C THR A 78 1.17 5.26 -5.94
N ILE A 79 0.02 4.82 -5.44
CA ILE A 79 -0.67 3.60 -5.93
C ILE A 79 -1.03 3.76 -7.41
N GLU A 80 -1.70 4.84 -7.78
CA GLU A 80 -2.10 5.12 -9.16
C GLU A 80 -0.91 5.07 -10.11
N LYS A 81 0.21 5.66 -9.71
CA LYS A 81 1.43 5.66 -10.48
C LYS A 81 2.01 4.26 -10.65
N LEU A 82 2.17 3.52 -9.57
CA LEU A 82 2.71 2.16 -9.61
C LEU A 82 1.84 1.23 -10.46
N VAL A 83 0.52 1.31 -10.34
CA VAL A 83 -0.42 0.54 -11.17
C VAL A 83 -0.32 0.91 -12.65
N SER A 84 -0.12 2.19 -12.98
CA SER A 84 0.05 2.66 -14.36
C SER A 84 1.33 2.11 -15.01
N TYR A 85 2.43 2.02 -14.26
CA TYR A 85 3.72 1.53 -14.77
C TYR A 85 3.86 0.00 -14.71
N PHE A 86 3.26 -0.63 -13.70
CA PHE A 86 3.33 -2.06 -13.45
C PHE A 86 1.91 -2.65 -13.34
N PRO A 87 1.21 -2.89 -14.46
CA PRO A 87 -0.21 -3.31 -14.43
C PRO A 87 -0.50 -4.58 -13.62
N ASP A 88 0.49 -5.48 -13.51
CA ASP A 88 0.37 -6.75 -12.78
C ASP A 88 0.80 -6.69 -11.31
N ILE A 89 1.22 -5.50 -10.83
CA ILE A 89 1.70 -5.31 -9.46
C ILE A 89 0.62 -5.70 -8.43
N GLN A 90 1.05 -6.35 -7.36
CA GLN A 90 0.18 -6.69 -6.24
C GLN A 90 0.47 -5.72 -5.08
N ILE A 91 -0.34 -4.68 -4.97
CA ILE A 91 -0.17 -3.64 -3.95
C ILE A 91 -0.97 -4.00 -2.69
N SER A 92 -0.29 -3.99 -1.56
CA SER A 92 -0.85 -3.92 -0.22
C SER A 92 -0.79 -2.47 0.27
N VAL A 93 -1.77 -2.02 1.04
CA VAL A 93 -1.75 -0.72 1.71
C VAL A 93 -1.66 -0.91 3.22
N ASP A 94 -0.60 -0.36 3.85
CA ASP A 94 -0.41 -0.34 5.30
C ASP A 94 -1.13 0.88 5.88
N THR A 95 -2.30 0.65 6.46
CA THR A 95 -3.11 1.68 7.09
C THR A 95 -4.14 1.09 8.05
N PHE A 96 -4.36 1.77 9.16
CA PHE A 96 -5.45 1.47 10.10
C PHE A 96 -6.71 2.32 9.86
N ARG A 97 -6.70 3.20 8.85
CA ARG A 97 -7.82 4.11 8.54
C ARG A 97 -8.66 3.57 7.40
N SER A 98 -9.91 3.28 7.67
CA SER A 98 -10.85 2.70 6.70
C SER A 98 -11.03 3.55 5.43
N GLU A 99 -11.01 4.87 5.55
CA GLU A 99 -11.13 5.78 4.40
C GLU A 99 -9.89 5.75 3.50
N VAL A 100 -8.67 5.68 4.10
CA VAL A 100 -7.43 5.50 3.33
C VAL A 100 -7.44 4.17 2.62
N ALA A 101 -7.84 3.08 3.31
CA ALA A 101 -7.96 1.76 2.73
C ALA A 101 -8.93 1.75 1.54
N ARG A 102 -10.13 2.34 1.71
CA ARG A 102 -11.14 2.44 0.66
C ARG A 102 -10.59 3.13 -0.60
N LEU A 103 -10.01 4.33 -0.44
CA LEU A 103 -9.45 5.09 -1.55
C LEU A 103 -8.27 4.35 -2.21
N SER A 104 -7.43 3.67 -1.42
CA SER A 104 -6.32 2.86 -1.93
C SER A 104 -6.81 1.70 -2.81
N LEU A 105 -7.88 1.02 -2.41
CA LEU A 105 -8.49 -0.05 -3.21
C LEU A 105 -9.08 0.51 -4.52
N GLU A 106 -9.71 1.68 -4.47
CA GLU A 106 -10.23 2.36 -5.67
C GLU A 106 -9.10 2.81 -6.61
N ALA A 107 -7.93 3.16 -6.06
CA ALA A 107 -6.73 3.50 -6.83
C ALA A 107 -5.99 2.27 -7.40
N GLY A 108 -6.34 1.04 -6.97
CA GLY A 108 -5.80 -0.20 -7.51
C GLY A 108 -5.01 -1.07 -6.54
N ALA A 109 -4.96 -0.74 -5.25
CA ALA A 109 -4.49 -1.67 -4.22
C ALA A 109 -5.38 -2.92 -4.17
N LYS A 110 -4.84 -4.04 -3.71
CA LYS A 110 -5.53 -5.34 -3.73
C LYS A 110 -5.57 -6.02 -2.37
N ILE A 111 -4.84 -5.50 -1.40
CA ILE A 111 -4.69 -6.05 -0.05
C ILE A 111 -4.71 -4.89 0.94
N ILE A 112 -5.32 -5.10 2.10
CA ILE A 112 -5.21 -4.20 3.24
C ILE A 112 -4.32 -4.86 4.28
N ASN A 113 -3.30 -4.12 4.75
CA ASN A 113 -2.45 -4.48 5.88
C ASN A 113 -2.75 -3.49 7.02
N ASP A 114 -3.31 -3.98 8.12
CA ASP A 114 -3.74 -3.16 9.26
C ASP A 114 -3.24 -3.76 10.58
N ILE A 115 -2.13 -3.23 11.06
CA ILE A 115 -1.50 -3.68 12.32
C ILE A 115 -2.45 -3.62 13.53
N SER A 116 -3.49 -2.80 13.48
CA SER A 116 -4.45 -2.66 14.58
C SER A 116 -5.55 -3.72 14.56
N ALA A 117 -5.64 -4.55 13.51
CA ALA A 117 -6.73 -5.51 13.32
C ALA A 117 -8.12 -4.87 13.46
N SER A 118 -8.30 -3.66 12.91
CA SER A 118 -9.51 -2.82 13.01
C SER A 118 -9.85 -2.26 14.39
N GLU A 119 -8.97 -2.40 15.38
CA GLU A 119 -9.23 -1.85 16.72
C GLU A 119 -9.23 -0.31 16.70
N LEU A 120 -8.43 0.33 15.85
CA LEU A 120 -8.34 1.78 15.73
C LEU A 120 -9.44 2.37 14.85
N ASP A 121 -9.96 1.62 13.88
CA ASP A 121 -11.08 2.03 13.03
C ASP A 121 -11.98 0.84 12.68
N PRO A 122 -13.04 0.58 13.45
CA PRO A 122 -13.97 -0.54 13.22
C PRO A 122 -14.70 -0.50 11.87
N GLN A 123 -14.72 0.66 11.18
CA GLN A 123 -15.29 0.78 9.83
C GLN A 123 -14.45 0.03 8.79
N MET A 124 -13.22 -0.35 9.12
CA MET A 124 -12.36 -1.17 8.26
C MET A 124 -13.05 -2.46 7.80
N TRP A 125 -13.81 -3.13 8.69
CA TRP A 125 -14.58 -4.33 8.33
C TRP A 125 -15.62 -4.09 7.23
N ASN A 126 -16.22 -2.90 7.18
CA ASN A 126 -17.17 -2.57 6.11
C ASN A 126 -16.45 -2.45 4.77
N VAL A 127 -15.22 -1.90 4.76
CA VAL A 127 -14.39 -1.81 3.55
C VAL A 127 -13.98 -3.20 3.09
N VAL A 128 -13.42 -4.03 3.98
CA VAL A 128 -12.99 -5.40 3.66
C VAL A 128 -14.16 -6.21 3.09
N LYS A 129 -15.32 -6.15 3.72
CA LYS A 129 -16.53 -6.86 3.29
C LYS A 129 -17.04 -6.36 1.93
N LYS A 130 -17.03 -5.04 1.71
CA LYS A 130 -17.53 -4.43 0.47
C LYS A 130 -16.65 -4.80 -0.72
N TYR A 131 -15.34 -4.72 -0.57
CA TYR A 131 -14.38 -4.95 -1.65
C TYR A 131 -13.92 -6.40 -1.76
N GLN A 132 -14.23 -7.25 -0.77
CA GLN A 132 -13.87 -8.67 -0.73
C GLN A 132 -12.37 -8.92 -0.96
N VAL A 133 -11.53 -8.10 -0.36
CA VAL A 133 -10.07 -8.14 -0.49
C VAL A 133 -9.43 -8.90 0.66
N PRO A 134 -8.23 -9.45 0.46
CA PRO A 134 -7.41 -9.97 1.54
C PRO A 134 -7.11 -8.89 2.58
N TYR A 135 -7.09 -9.32 3.84
CA TYR A 135 -6.81 -8.48 5.00
C TYR A 135 -5.76 -9.16 5.89
N ILE A 136 -4.75 -8.42 6.28
CA ILE A 136 -3.62 -8.86 7.10
C ILE A 136 -3.61 -8.07 8.40
#